data_776227c9f9ac8f39fc9a5871a6636462
#
_entry.id   776227c9f9ac8f39fc9a5871a6636462
#
_cell.length_a   1.000
_cell.length_b   1.000
_cell.length_c   1.000
_cell.angle_alpha   90.00
_cell.angle_beta   90.00
_cell.angle_gamma   90.00
#
_symmetry.space_group_name_H-M   'P 1'
#
loop_
_entity.id
_entity.type
_entity.pdbx_description
1 polymer ?
#
loop_
_entity_poly.entity_id
_entity_poly.type
_entity_poly.pdbx_seq_one_letter_code
_entity_poly.pdbx_strand_id
1 'polypeptide(L)'
;SFESIVQASRLKPTDRIYGVLRNRRAIENSIVQQFPRVKAVNLHVSFPNNIEAKVTEFEKVAYVEQKGKTYQVLESGYILKDQEVAKDKISSLPVLKNFSDEEVEKFITAYMKLKPELRRLITTVTKTPTKVTKDFIALDMSDGNQVRVSLSQITEKVPYYPSIAKQLQAPQVIDMEAGIYAKPKEDYLADLKNPEGNKKSSENTTEITATQ
;
A
#
# COMPACT_ATOMS: atom_id res chain seq x y z
N SER A 1 -14.92 -16.82 10.04
CA SER A 1 -15.22 -18.22 9.66
C SER A 1 -16.47 -18.25 8.78
N PHE A 2 -16.69 -19.34 8.05
CA PHE A 2 -17.90 -19.54 7.23
C PHE A 2 -19.19 -19.39 8.06
N GLU A 3 -19.20 -19.90 9.28
CA GLU A 3 -20.33 -19.78 10.22
C GLU A 3 -20.66 -18.33 10.56
N SER A 4 -19.67 -17.46 10.73
CA SER A 4 -19.88 -16.02 10.99
C SER A 4 -20.54 -15.32 9.80
N ILE A 5 -20.19 -15.72 8.57
CA ILE A 5 -20.79 -15.19 7.35
C ILE A 5 -22.24 -15.65 7.21
N VAL A 6 -22.52 -16.92 7.52
CA VAL A 6 -23.89 -17.47 7.52
C VAL A 6 -24.74 -16.75 8.56
N GLN A 7 -24.24 -16.49 9.76
CA GLN A 7 -24.97 -15.71 10.78
C GLN A 7 -25.23 -14.27 10.33
N ALA A 8 -24.24 -13.61 9.71
CA ALA A 8 -24.39 -12.24 9.20
C ALA A 8 -25.36 -12.13 8.03
N SER A 9 -25.50 -13.18 7.23
CA SER A 9 -26.47 -13.23 6.13
C SER A 9 -27.93 -13.25 6.62
N ARG A 10 -28.16 -13.57 7.90
CA ARG A 10 -29.49 -13.80 8.51
C ARG A 10 -30.35 -14.84 7.76
N LEU A 11 -29.73 -15.66 6.92
CA LEU A 11 -30.40 -16.74 6.20
C LEU A 11 -30.70 -17.89 7.15
N LYS A 12 -31.93 -18.35 7.12
CA LYS A 12 -32.40 -19.54 7.87
C LYS A 12 -32.61 -20.68 6.88
N PRO A 13 -32.43 -21.96 7.31
CA PRO A 13 -32.72 -23.12 6.46
C PRO A 13 -34.15 -23.16 5.96
N THR A 14 -35.06 -22.44 6.63
CA THR A 14 -36.49 -22.34 6.32
C THR A 14 -36.83 -21.19 5.36
N ASP A 15 -35.86 -20.33 5.00
CA ASP A 15 -36.13 -19.21 4.11
C ASP A 15 -36.48 -19.71 2.72
N ARG A 16 -37.54 -19.12 2.15
CA ARG A 16 -37.95 -19.47 0.81
C ARG A 16 -36.92 -18.92 -0.19
N ILE A 17 -36.46 -19.75 -1.11
CA ILE A 17 -35.50 -19.40 -2.18
C ILE A 17 -35.86 -18.10 -2.89
N TYR A 18 -37.15 -17.87 -3.14
CA TYR A 18 -37.62 -16.62 -3.74
C TYR A 18 -37.33 -15.37 -2.90
N GLY A 19 -37.37 -15.48 -1.55
CA GLY A 19 -37.00 -14.39 -0.65
C GLY A 19 -35.53 -14.07 -0.73
N VAL A 20 -34.67 -15.09 -0.80
CA VAL A 20 -33.22 -14.93 -0.95
C VAL A 20 -32.86 -14.32 -2.30
N LEU A 21 -33.46 -14.82 -3.38
CA LEU A 21 -33.26 -14.28 -4.74
C LEU A 21 -33.64 -12.80 -4.82
N ARG A 22 -34.78 -12.44 -4.25
CA ARG A 22 -35.28 -11.06 -4.24
C ARG A 22 -34.37 -10.11 -3.47
N ASN A 23 -33.79 -10.57 -2.35
CA ASN A 23 -32.97 -9.77 -1.45
C ASN A 23 -31.46 -10.03 -1.61
N ARG A 24 -31.03 -10.78 -2.62
CA ARG A 24 -29.65 -11.24 -2.79
C ARG A 24 -28.63 -10.13 -2.66
N ARG A 25 -28.77 -9.04 -3.39
CA ARG A 25 -27.84 -7.89 -3.34
C ARG A 25 -27.77 -7.23 -1.97
N ALA A 26 -28.88 -7.14 -1.26
CA ALA A 26 -28.93 -6.57 0.08
C ALA A 26 -28.16 -7.46 1.08
N ILE A 27 -28.30 -8.78 0.95
CA ILE A 27 -27.58 -9.76 1.77
C ILE A 27 -26.07 -9.71 1.46
N GLU A 28 -25.69 -9.74 0.19
CA GLU A 28 -24.29 -9.63 -0.26
C GLU A 28 -23.62 -8.36 0.28
N ASN A 29 -24.27 -7.20 0.13
CA ASN A 29 -23.78 -5.93 0.62
C ASN A 29 -23.69 -5.89 2.17
N SER A 30 -24.66 -6.47 2.87
CA SER A 30 -24.62 -6.54 4.34
C SER A 30 -23.43 -7.34 4.85
N ILE A 31 -23.08 -8.45 4.18
CA ILE A 31 -21.90 -9.26 4.54
C ILE A 31 -20.62 -8.47 4.31
N VAL A 32 -20.48 -7.83 3.14
CA VAL A 32 -19.30 -7.01 2.83
C VAL A 32 -19.10 -5.87 3.83
N GLN A 33 -20.19 -5.21 4.25
CA GLN A 33 -20.11 -4.12 5.25
C GLN A 33 -19.73 -4.61 6.65
N GLN A 34 -20.15 -5.83 7.03
CA GLN A 34 -19.84 -6.37 8.36
C GLN A 34 -18.44 -6.98 8.48
N PHE A 35 -17.83 -7.39 7.36
CA PHE A 35 -16.53 -8.06 7.35
C PHE A 35 -15.50 -7.28 6.53
N PRO A 36 -14.65 -6.44 7.15
CA PRO A 36 -13.64 -5.64 6.44
C PRO A 36 -12.63 -6.43 5.62
N ARG A 37 -12.51 -7.75 5.86
CA ARG A 37 -11.65 -8.65 5.08
C ARG A 37 -12.30 -9.13 3.78
N VAL A 38 -13.63 -8.99 3.66
CA VAL A 38 -14.40 -9.49 2.53
C VAL A 38 -14.50 -8.42 1.45
N LYS A 39 -13.98 -8.72 0.28
CA LYS A 39 -14.03 -7.87 -0.92
C LYS A 39 -15.36 -7.98 -1.65
N ALA A 40 -15.84 -9.21 -1.80
CA ALA A 40 -17.10 -9.49 -2.49
C ALA A 40 -17.71 -10.80 -1.99
N VAL A 41 -19.03 -10.86 -2.04
CA VAL A 41 -19.81 -12.06 -1.84
C VAL A 41 -20.74 -12.24 -3.03
N ASN A 42 -20.78 -13.44 -3.58
CA ASN A 42 -21.72 -13.81 -4.64
C ASN A 42 -22.54 -14.99 -4.13
N LEU A 43 -23.84 -14.78 -3.99
CA LEU A 43 -24.79 -15.82 -3.64
C LEU A 43 -25.31 -16.49 -4.91
N HIS A 44 -25.11 -17.78 -5.03
CA HIS A 44 -25.66 -18.60 -6.11
C HIS A 44 -26.77 -19.49 -5.54
N VAL A 45 -27.93 -19.41 -6.17
CA VAL A 45 -29.12 -20.17 -5.75
C VAL A 45 -29.44 -21.19 -6.82
N SER A 46 -29.45 -22.47 -6.43
CA SER A 46 -29.80 -23.61 -7.30
C SER A 46 -31.04 -24.32 -6.78
N PHE A 47 -31.96 -24.65 -7.71
CA PHE A 47 -33.13 -25.45 -7.36
C PHE A 47 -32.74 -26.90 -7.00
N PRO A 48 -33.47 -27.57 -6.09
CA PRO A 48 -34.67 -27.08 -5.40
C PRO A 48 -34.40 -26.23 -4.13
N ASN A 49 -33.26 -26.37 -3.45
CA ASN A 49 -33.00 -25.70 -2.14
C ASN A 49 -31.50 -25.56 -1.86
N ASN A 50 -30.68 -25.23 -2.84
CA ASN A 50 -29.25 -25.04 -2.61
C ASN A 50 -28.85 -23.57 -2.72
N ILE A 51 -28.17 -23.03 -1.73
CA ILE A 51 -27.60 -21.66 -1.71
C ILE A 51 -26.10 -21.80 -1.46
N GLU A 52 -25.31 -21.36 -2.43
CA GLU A 52 -23.86 -21.27 -2.31
C GLU A 52 -23.43 -19.80 -2.17
N ALA A 53 -22.55 -19.53 -1.21
CA ALA A 53 -21.91 -18.23 -1.04
C ALA A 53 -20.46 -18.31 -1.47
N LYS A 54 -20.10 -17.69 -2.58
CA LYS A 54 -18.70 -17.53 -3.00
C LYS A 54 -18.16 -16.23 -2.42
N VAL A 55 -17.24 -16.35 -1.47
CA VAL A 55 -16.60 -15.22 -0.80
C VAL A 55 -15.23 -14.95 -1.41
N THR A 56 -14.97 -13.69 -1.77
CA THR A 56 -13.65 -13.21 -2.19
C THR A 56 -13.12 -12.30 -1.09
N GLU A 57 -11.95 -12.58 -0.57
CA GLU A 57 -11.28 -11.75 0.43
C GLU A 57 -10.32 -10.77 -0.23
N PHE A 58 -10.07 -9.65 0.44
CA PHE A 58 -9.02 -8.70 0.05
C PHE A 58 -7.64 -9.34 0.21
N GLU A 59 -6.75 -9.08 -0.74
CA GLU A 59 -5.36 -9.53 -0.67
C GLU A 59 -4.54 -8.69 0.33
N LYS A 60 -3.52 -9.32 0.92
CA LYS A 60 -2.52 -8.65 1.76
C LYS A 60 -1.47 -8.05 0.85
N VAL A 61 -1.25 -6.73 0.95
CA VAL A 61 -0.39 -6.00 0.00
C VAL A 61 0.75 -5.24 0.65
N ALA A 62 0.72 -5.07 1.98
CA ALA A 62 1.76 -4.39 2.74
C ALA A 62 1.73 -4.82 4.21
N TYR A 63 2.75 -4.37 4.94
CA TYR A 63 2.78 -4.34 6.41
C TYR A 63 2.83 -2.90 6.89
N VAL A 64 2.37 -2.64 8.10
CA VAL A 64 2.54 -1.34 8.78
C VAL A 64 3.13 -1.56 10.16
N GLU A 65 4.15 -0.77 10.49
CA GLU A 65 4.75 -0.74 11.81
C GLU A 65 4.16 0.42 12.62
N GLN A 66 3.45 0.09 13.70
CA GLN A 66 2.83 1.05 14.61
C GLN A 66 3.09 0.64 16.05
N LYS A 67 3.59 1.58 16.89
CA LYS A 67 3.86 1.36 18.32
C LYS A 67 4.73 0.11 18.60
N GLY A 68 5.71 -0.16 17.73
CA GLY A 68 6.64 -1.29 17.84
C GLY A 68 6.07 -2.64 17.41
N LYS A 69 4.83 -2.68 16.93
CA LYS A 69 4.16 -3.87 16.42
C LYS A 69 3.94 -3.77 14.93
N THR A 70 3.96 -4.92 14.26
CA THR A 70 3.76 -5.01 12.81
C THR A 70 2.41 -5.67 12.51
N TYR A 71 1.63 -5.06 11.64
CA TYR A 71 0.32 -5.54 11.22
C TYR A 71 0.26 -5.68 9.71
N GLN A 72 -0.58 -6.60 9.22
CA GLN A 72 -0.86 -6.75 7.80
C GLN A 72 -1.84 -5.68 7.32
N VAL A 73 -1.64 -5.21 6.09
CA VAL A 73 -2.52 -4.25 5.42
C VAL A 73 -3.12 -4.90 4.18
N LEU A 74 -4.43 -4.79 4.05
CA LEU A 74 -5.19 -5.29 2.91
C LEU A 74 -5.18 -4.28 1.74
N GLU A 75 -5.48 -4.74 0.53
CA GLU A 75 -5.58 -3.88 -0.67
C GLU A 75 -6.67 -2.80 -0.57
N SER A 76 -7.61 -2.93 0.40
CA SER A 76 -8.57 -1.89 0.75
C SER A 76 -7.98 -0.78 1.63
N GLY A 77 -6.74 -0.91 2.10
CA GLY A 77 -6.14 -0.05 3.11
C GLY A 77 -6.46 -0.44 4.56
N TYR A 78 -7.31 -1.45 4.77
CA TYR A 78 -7.66 -1.90 6.12
C TYR A 78 -6.49 -2.59 6.81
N ILE A 79 -6.22 -2.20 8.06
CA ILE A 79 -5.13 -2.75 8.89
C ILE A 79 -5.68 -3.87 9.78
N LEU A 80 -5.08 -5.06 9.72
CA LEU A 80 -5.47 -6.21 10.53
C LEU A 80 -4.85 -6.12 11.94
N LYS A 81 -5.41 -5.26 12.80
CA LYS A 81 -4.90 -5.00 14.16
C LYS A 81 -5.12 -6.15 15.15
N ASP A 82 -5.95 -7.11 14.79
CA ASP A 82 -6.24 -8.32 15.58
C ASP A 82 -5.12 -9.38 15.48
N GLN A 83 -4.20 -9.24 14.54
CA GLN A 83 -3.11 -10.20 14.29
C GLN A 83 -1.78 -9.48 14.14
N GLU A 84 -0.98 -9.50 15.20
CA GLU A 84 0.42 -9.04 15.14
C GLU A 84 1.26 -10.04 14.34
N VAL A 85 2.12 -9.52 13.46
CA VAL A 85 3.05 -10.32 12.65
C VAL A 85 4.43 -10.27 13.27
N ALA A 86 5.00 -11.43 13.55
CA ALA A 86 6.39 -11.52 13.99
C ALA A 86 7.35 -11.10 12.88
N LYS A 87 8.46 -10.45 13.22
CA LYS A 87 9.42 -9.88 12.25
C LYS A 87 10.01 -10.91 11.30
N ASP A 88 10.19 -12.15 11.74
CA ASP A 88 10.66 -13.29 10.96
C ASP A 88 9.65 -13.80 9.91
N LYS A 89 8.38 -13.39 10.05
CA LYS A 89 7.29 -13.75 9.13
C LYS A 89 6.92 -12.66 8.14
N ILE A 90 7.67 -11.54 8.12
CA ILE A 90 7.49 -10.49 7.13
C ILE A 90 7.98 -11.02 5.78
N SER A 91 7.07 -11.07 4.81
CA SER A 91 7.36 -11.51 3.44
C SER A 91 7.90 -10.37 2.57
N SER A 92 8.00 -10.59 1.26
CA SER A 92 8.47 -9.62 0.26
C SER A 92 7.56 -8.39 0.03
N LEU A 93 6.53 -8.21 0.86
CA LEU A 93 5.64 -7.05 0.78
C LEU A 93 6.27 -5.82 1.47
N PRO A 94 5.97 -4.60 1.03
CA PRO A 94 6.53 -3.38 1.61
C PRO A 94 6.09 -3.17 3.06
N VAL A 95 6.99 -2.58 3.85
CA VAL A 95 6.74 -2.21 5.25
C VAL A 95 6.55 -0.69 5.34
N LEU A 96 5.40 -0.25 5.84
CA LEU A 96 5.07 1.16 6.06
C LEU A 96 5.49 1.58 7.46
N LYS A 97 6.22 2.70 7.58
CA LYS A 97 6.71 3.25 8.84
C LYS A 97 6.26 4.69 9.04
N ASN A 98 5.87 5.03 10.26
CA ASN A 98 5.43 6.38 10.66
C ASN A 98 4.13 6.85 9.98
N PHE A 99 3.26 5.93 9.62
CA PHE A 99 1.95 6.22 9.02
C PHE A 99 0.83 6.14 10.06
N SER A 100 -0.12 7.09 10.00
CA SER A 100 -1.42 6.95 10.64
C SER A 100 -2.33 6.01 9.82
N ASP A 101 -3.43 5.55 10.40
CA ASP A 101 -4.38 4.65 9.70
C ASP A 101 -4.92 5.28 8.41
N GLU A 102 -5.29 6.56 8.47
CA GLU A 102 -5.80 7.30 7.29
C GLU A 102 -4.74 7.43 6.19
N GLU A 103 -3.48 7.63 6.57
CA GLU A 103 -2.37 7.73 5.63
C GLU A 103 -2.03 6.38 4.99
N VAL A 104 -2.17 5.29 5.75
CA VAL A 104 -2.05 3.93 5.20
C VAL A 104 -3.09 3.72 4.10
N GLU A 105 -4.35 4.06 4.34
CA GLU A 105 -5.42 3.93 3.34
C GLU A 105 -5.13 4.76 2.08
N LYS A 106 -4.70 6.01 2.24
CA LYS A 106 -4.31 6.89 1.11
C LYS A 106 -3.13 6.30 0.33
N PHE A 107 -2.10 5.82 1.05
CA PHE A 107 -0.93 5.21 0.42
C PHE A 107 -1.32 3.95 -0.36
N ILE A 108 -2.06 3.03 0.24
CA ILE A 108 -2.48 1.78 -0.43
C ILE A 108 -3.33 2.08 -1.66
N THR A 109 -4.24 3.06 -1.58
CA THR A 109 -5.05 3.48 -2.74
C THR A 109 -4.17 3.96 -3.91
N ALA A 110 -3.12 4.72 -3.64
CA ALA A 110 -2.17 5.19 -4.65
C ALA A 110 -1.23 4.05 -5.12
N TYR A 111 -0.71 3.25 -4.18
CA TYR A 111 0.16 2.11 -4.45
C TYR A 111 -0.49 1.06 -5.36
N MET A 112 -1.77 0.76 -5.16
CA MET A 112 -2.51 -0.21 -5.98
C MET A 112 -2.70 0.24 -7.43
N LYS A 113 -2.59 1.54 -7.72
CA LYS A 113 -2.61 2.10 -9.08
C LYS A 113 -1.27 1.94 -9.82
N LEU A 114 -0.17 1.69 -9.09
CA LEU A 114 1.14 1.44 -9.69
C LEU A 114 1.15 0.06 -10.38
N LYS A 115 1.94 -0.07 -11.44
CA LYS A 115 2.14 -1.36 -12.14
C LYS A 115 2.73 -2.40 -11.18
N PRO A 116 2.33 -3.69 -11.27
CA PRO A 116 2.81 -4.76 -10.38
C PRO A 116 4.35 -4.86 -10.32
N GLU A 117 5.03 -4.67 -11.46
CA GLU A 117 6.49 -4.71 -11.55
C GLU A 117 7.14 -3.63 -10.68
N LEU A 118 6.56 -2.43 -10.70
CA LEU A 118 7.05 -1.30 -9.92
C LEU A 118 6.76 -1.49 -8.42
N ARG A 119 5.59 -2.01 -8.09
CA ARG A 119 5.23 -2.32 -6.68
C ARG A 119 6.20 -3.29 -6.02
N ARG A 120 6.70 -4.29 -6.78
CA ARG A 120 7.66 -5.29 -6.29
C ARG A 120 9.04 -4.71 -5.97
N LEU A 121 9.38 -3.56 -6.54
CA LEU A 121 10.64 -2.89 -6.25
C LEU A 121 10.62 -2.15 -4.91
N ILE A 122 9.46 -1.81 -4.39
CA ILE A 122 9.31 -1.05 -3.14
C ILE A 122 9.42 -2.03 -1.95
N THR A 123 10.39 -1.80 -1.07
CA THR A 123 10.65 -2.64 0.10
C THR A 123 10.22 -2.01 1.42
N THR A 124 10.48 -0.71 1.58
CA THR A 124 10.07 0.05 2.77
C THR A 124 9.54 1.41 2.33
N VAL A 125 8.54 1.88 3.04
CA VAL A 125 7.98 3.22 2.83
C VAL A 125 7.97 3.94 4.17
N THR A 126 8.72 5.03 4.27
CA THR A 126 8.81 5.81 5.50
C THR A 126 8.22 7.19 5.29
N LYS A 127 7.28 7.59 6.14
CA LYS A 127 6.80 8.97 6.13
C LYS A 127 7.87 9.88 6.71
N THR A 128 8.26 10.90 5.94
CA THR A 128 9.33 11.86 6.27
C THR A 128 8.86 13.28 6.01
N PRO A 129 7.87 13.80 6.76
CA PRO A 129 7.31 15.12 6.51
C PRO A 129 8.38 16.21 6.64
N THR A 130 8.34 17.18 5.73
CA THR A 130 9.20 18.37 5.78
C THR A 130 8.41 19.59 6.31
N LYS A 131 9.07 20.73 6.47
CA LYS A 131 8.38 21.97 6.82
C LYS A 131 7.40 22.41 5.73
N VAL A 132 7.71 22.11 4.48
CA VAL A 132 6.93 22.51 3.29
C VAL A 132 5.90 21.44 2.93
N THR A 133 6.32 20.17 2.84
CA THR A 133 5.52 19.05 2.34
C THR A 133 5.19 18.09 3.47
N LYS A 134 3.92 18.08 3.90
CA LYS A 134 3.46 17.27 5.05
C LYS A 134 3.28 15.79 4.71
N ASP A 135 2.99 15.48 3.46
CA ASP A 135 2.76 14.13 2.94
C ASP A 135 3.99 13.53 2.25
N PHE A 136 5.20 14.04 2.59
CA PHE A 136 6.44 13.57 2.00
C PHE A 136 6.83 12.19 2.51
N ILE A 137 7.19 11.30 1.58
CA ILE A 137 7.57 9.91 1.87
C ILE A 137 8.89 9.55 1.19
N ALA A 138 9.59 8.60 1.79
CA ALA A 138 10.76 7.94 1.24
C ALA A 138 10.42 6.49 0.93
N LEU A 139 10.64 6.07 -0.32
CA LEU A 139 10.46 4.71 -0.81
C LEU A 139 11.85 4.08 -0.95
N ASP A 140 12.18 3.09 -0.13
CA ASP A 140 13.38 2.29 -0.32
C ASP A 140 13.10 1.23 -1.38
N MET A 141 13.99 1.15 -2.38
CA MET A 141 13.85 0.26 -3.52
C MET A 141 14.76 -0.96 -3.37
N SER A 142 14.37 -2.07 -3.96
CA SER A 142 15.10 -3.35 -3.88
C SER A 142 16.51 -3.33 -4.50
N ASP A 143 16.79 -2.35 -5.37
CA ASP A 143 18.11 -2.11 -5.98
C ASP A 143 19.02 -1.18 -5.15
N GLY A 144 18.58 -0.81 -3.94
CA GLY A 144 19.33 0.04 -3.00
C GLY A 144 19.09 1.53 -3.15
N ASN A 145 18.41 1.98 -4.19
CA ASN A 145 18.00 3.37 -4.36
C ASN A 145 16.91 3.77 -3.35
N GLN A 146 16.77 5.08 -3.13
CA GLN A 146 15.66 5.64 -2.36
C GLN A 146 14.97 6.73 -3.19
N VAL A 147 13.66 6.61 -3.37
CA VAL A 147 12.85 7.64 -4.05
C VAL A 147 12.14 8.48 -2.99
N ARG A 148 12.24 9.79 -3.10
CA ARG A 148 11.57 10.76 -2.24
C ARG A 148 10.52 11.50 -3.04
N VAL A 149 9.28 11.47 -2.57
CA VAL A 149 8.12 11.98 -3.32
C VAL A 149 6.99 12.32 -2.36
N SER A 150 6.10 13.23 -2.74
CA SER A 150 4.84 13.45 -2.02
C SER A 150 3.89 12.29 -2.26
N LEU A 151 3.21 11.84 -1.23
CA LEU A 151 2.20 10.78 -1.33
C LEU A 151 1.12 11.10 -2.39
N SER A 152 0.72 12.36 -2.47
CA SER A 152 -0.23 12.85 -3.48
C SER A 152 0.25 12.70 -4.93
N GLN A 153 1.57 12.64 -5.16
CA GLN A 153 2.18 12.57 -6.49
C GLN A 153 2.77 11.19 -6.84
N ILE A 154 2.57 10.18 -5.98
CA ILE A 154 3.19 8.85 -6.15
C ILE A 154 2.77 8.20 -7.48
N THR A 155 1.51 8.32 -7.87
CA THR A 155 0.97 7.73 -9.11
C THR A 155 1.45 8.43 -10.38
N GLU A 156 1.86 9.68 -10.27
CA GLU A 156 2.35 10.48 -11.39
C GLU A 156 3.87 10.31 -11.58
N LYS A 157 4.63 10.42 -10.49
CA LYS A 157 6.09 10.54 -10.55
C LYS A 157 6.82 9.19 -10.45
N VAL A 158 6.38 8.28 -9.58
CA VAL A 158 7.06 6.98 -9.38
C VAL A 158 7.10 6.09 -10.63
N PRO A 159 6.15 6.15 -11.59
CA PRO A 159 6.25 5.43 -12.85
C PRO A 159 7.50 5.74 -13.69
N TYR A 160 8.14 6.90 -13.51
CA TYR A 160 9.39 7.24 -14.18
C TYR A 160 10.63 6.55 -13.57
N TYR A 161 10.51 6.01 -12.36
CA TYR A 161 11.63 5.40 -11.65
C TYR A 161 12.42 4.36 -12.46
N PRO A 162 11.80 3.41 -13.20
CA PRO A 162 12.58 2.40 -13.95
C PRO A 162 13.49 2.99 -15.03
N SER A 163 13.10 4.12 -15.65
CA SER A 163 13.93 4.80 -16.65
C SER A 163 15.07 5.58 -16.00
N ILE A 164 14.84 6.14 -14.81
CA ILE A 164 15.84 6.84 -14.02
C ILE A 164 16.87 5.85 -13.49
N ALA A 165 16.43 4.75 -12.87
CA ALA A 165 17.29 3.75 -12.26
C ALA A 165 18.31 3.15 -13.25
N LYS A 166 17.95 3.02 -14.54
CA LYS A 166 18.86 2.55 -15.60
C LYS A 166 20.03 3.51 -15.88
N GLN A 167 19.91 4.78 -15.53
CA GLN A 167 20.93 5.79 -15.75
C GLN A 167 21.88 5.93 -14.56
N LEU A 168 21.56 5.30 -13.43
CA LEU A 168 22.32 5.38 -12.18
C LEU A 168 23.34 4.23 -12.10
N GLN A 169 24.57 4.56 -11.70
CA GLN A 169 25.67 3.59 -11.58
C GLN A 169 25.85 3.04 -10.16
N ALA A 170 25.25 3.68 -9.15
CA ALA A 170 25.36 3.33 -7.74
C ALA A 170 24.05 3.71 -7.02
N PRO A 171 23.80 3.16 -5.82
CA PRO A 171 22.63 3.53 -5.04
C PRO A 171 22.56 5.02 -4.75
N GLN A 172 21.45 5.64 -5.12
CA GLN A 172 21.22 7.08 -4.99
C GLN A 172 19.90 7.40 -4.29
N VAL A 173 19.82 8.61 -3.74
CA VAL A 173 18.57 9.23 -3.34
C VAL A 173 18.06 10.08 -4.50
N ILE A 174 16.86 9.74 -4.97
CA ILE A 174 16.19 10.41 -6.09
C ILE A 174 15.08 11.27 -5.50
N ASP A 175 15.28 12.57 -5.52
CA ASP A 175 14.28 13.53 -5.05
C ASP A 175 13.37 13.93 -6.21
N MET A 176 12.07 13.70 -6.04
CA MET A 176 11.03 14.00 -7.02
C MET A 176 10.07 15.09 -6.52
N GLU A 177 10.46 15.92 -5.54
CA GLU A 177 9.58 16.95 -5.00
C GLU A 177 9.31 18.07 -6.03
N ALA A 178 10.32 18.82 -6.41
CA ALA A 178 10.21 19.96 -7.34
C ALA A 178 10.68 19.63 -8.76
N GLY A 179 11.49 18.58 -8.93
CA GLY A 179 12.06 18.09 -10.17
C GLY A 179 12.47 16.66 -10.00
N ILE A 180 13.37 16.14 -10.83
CA ILE A 180 13.99 14.82 -10.65
C ILE A 180 15.48 15.02 -10.47
N TYR A 181 15.93 14.93 -9.24
CA TYR A 181 17.32 15.12 -8.85
C TYR A 181 17.84 13.84 -8.20
N ALA A 182 18.99 13.36 -8.65
CA ALA A 182 19.67 12.23 -8.05
C ALA A 182 20.97 12.68 -7.36
N LYS A 183 21.20 12.15 -6.15
CA LYS A 183 22.37 12.40 -5.33
C LYS A 183 22.87 11.08 -4.72
N PRO A 184 24.21 10.85 -4.67
CA PRO A 184 24.74 9.69 -3.98
C PRO A 184 24.19 9.56 -2.57
N LYS A 185 23.82 8.34 -2.17
CA LYS A 185 23.16 8.09 -0.88
C LYS A 185 24.05 8.48 0.30
N GLU A 186 25.36 8.33 0.16
CA GLU A 186 26.34 8.71 1.18
C GLU A 186 26.37 10.23 1.40
N ASP A 187 26.37 11.01 0.31
CA ASP A 187 26.36 12.47 0.36
C ASP A 187 25.05 12.99 0.96
N TYR A 188 23.93 12.38 0.59
CA TYR A 188 22.63 12.73 1.15
C TYR A 188 22.57 12.49 2.68
N LEU A 189 23.11 11.36 3.16
CA LEU A 189 23.14 11.04 4.59
C LEU A 189 24.11 11.96 5.35
N ALA A 190 25.19 12.42 4.72
CA ALA A 190 26.11 13.39 5.28
C ALA A 190 25.44 14.77 5.46
N ASP A 191 24.65 15.21 4.48
CA ASP A 191 23.91 16.48 4.55
C ASP A 191 22.83 16.48 5.66
N LEU A 192 22.16 15.36 5.87
CA LEU A 192 21.20 15.21 6.96
C LEU A 192 21.86 15.34 8.34
N LYS A 193 23.12 14.91 8.48
CA LYS A 193 23.90 14.99 9.74
C LYS A 193 24.48 16.37 9.98
N ASN A 194 24.70 17.16 8.94
CA ASN A 194 25.35 18.48 9.02
C ASN A 194 24.64 19.54 8.17
N PRO A 195 23.43 19.99 8.56
CA PRO A 195 22.58 20.88 7.77
C PRO A 195 23.19 22.28 7.53
N GLU A 196 24.21 22.70 8.28
CA GLU A 196 24.87 23.99 8.10
C GLU A 196 26.02 23.96 7.06
N GLY A 197 26.48 22.76 6.66
CA GLY A 197 27.54 22.57 5.66
C GLY A 197 27.10 22.70 4.18
N ASN A 198 25.85 22.98 3.91
CA ASN A 198 25.14 22.82 2.64
C ASN A 198 25.53 23.79 1.49
N LYS A 199 26.60 24.60 1.63
CA LYS A 199 27.07 25.46 0.54
C LYS A 199 28.04 24.81 -0.45
N LYS A 200 28.56 23.60 -0.15
CA LYS A 200 29.51 22.88 -1.02
C LYS A 200 28.96 21.60 -1.69
N SER A 201 27.78 21.14 -1.29
CA SER A 201 27.26 19.84 -1.76
C SER A 201 26.35 19.90 -2.99
N SER A 202 26.18 21.08 -3.60
CA SER A 202 25.42 21.24 -4.85
C SER A 202 26.15 20.70 -6.10
N GLU A 203 27.44 20.38 -5.98
CA GLU A 203 28.26 19.92 -7.13
C GLU A 203 27.97 18.46 -7.55
N ASN A 204 27.41 17.61 -6.67
CA ASN A 204 27.13 16.20 -6.96
C ASN A 204 25.65 15.89 -7.23
N THR A 205 24.84 16.90 -7.42
CA THR A 205 23.41 16.71 -7.73
C THR A 205 23.22 16.72 -9.24
N THR A 206 22.74 15.62 -9.80
CA THR A 206 22.46 15.50 -11.24
C THR A 206 20.97 15.65 -11.47
N GLU A 207 20.60 16.62 -12.29
CA GLU A 207 19.22 16.71 -12.81
C GLU A 207 19.01 15.65 -13.88
N ILE A 208 17.96 14.84 -13.75
CA ILE A 208 17.65 13.75 -14.67
C ILE A 208 16.40 14.11 -15.46
N THR A 209 16.54 14.14 -16.79
CA THR A 209 15.38 14.29 -17.67
C THR A 209 14.72 12.92 -17.86
N ALA A 210 13.51 12.76 -17.36
CA ALA A 210 12.71 11.56 -17.62
C ALA A 210 12.17 11.63 -19.05
N THR A 211 12.70 10.81 -19.94
CA THR A 211 12.13 10.60 -21.28
C THR A 211 11.02 9.55 -21.18
N GLN A 212 9.87 9.85 -21.80
CA GLN A 212 8.71 8.95 -21.87
C GLN A 212 9.00 7.68 -22.66
#